data_6fa305d8390ddd505261d3e1903746fc
#
_entry.id   6fa305d8390ddd505261d3e1903746fc
#
_cell.length_a   1.000
_cell.length_b   1.000
_cell.length_c   1.000
_cell.angle_alpha   90.00
_cell.angle_beta   90.00
_cell.angle_gamma   90.00
#
_symmetry.space_group_name_H-M   'P 1'
#
loop_
_entity.id
_entity.type
_entity.pdbx_description
1 polymer ?
#
loop_
_entity_poly.entity_id
_entity_poly.type
_entity_poly.pdbx_seq_one_letter_code
_entity_poly.pdbx_strand_id
1 'polypeptide(L)'
;MHKPYEVTTSFDRPNLYFETRRALPSQKPKELLDLVLKEGDNAGIVYCSTTKQVDETARLLQSRGIRAAAYHAKLDADTRRKNQDDFLYDRVQVMVATNAFGMGIDKPNVRFVIHYNMPKDLESYYQEAGRAGRDGQPARCTLLYSGTDVRTIRFFIEKEMEADNGLPADVKAEAARKAEERLKYMTFYSTTQDCLRGFLLHYFGEAAPKKCGNCSCCLAAEQEAQLQVEYSRRRAADNARRLAEKPRRTKAVAGELSEFDEKLLNALYAQRKRLAGKQNIPAFMVFSDATLREMVEKKPLSTDELLNISGVGEKKAARYGNAFLRIIEDAVGSRE
;
A
#
# COMPACT_ATOMS: atom_id res chain seq x y z
N MET A 1 40.58 25.16 -24.95
CA MET A 1 39.99 24.29 -23.96
C MET A 1 39.66 22.97 -24.66
N HIS A 2 40.21 21.84 -24.19
CA HIS A 2 39.83 20.53 -24.67
C HIS A 2 38.38 20.26 -24.22
N LYS A 3 37.57 19.63 -25.12
CA LYS A 3 36.20 19.21 -24.76
C LYS A 3 36.26 18.29 -23.53
N PRO A 4 35.54 18.60 -22.44
CA PRO A 4 35.51 17.71 -21.28
C PRO A 4 34.93 16.36 -21.68
N TYR A 5 35.43 15.31 -21.06
CA TYR A 5 34.84 13.97 -21.19
C TYR A 5 33.66 13.92 -20.21
N GLU A 6 32.44 13.81 -20.75
CA GLU A 6 31.22 13.71 -19.97
C GLU A 6 30.86 12.23 -19.76
N VAL A 7 30.77 11.82 -18.50
CA VAL A 7 30.28 10.50 -18.10
C VAL A 7 29.01 10.68 -17.29
N THR A 8 27.92 10.15 -17.77
CA THR A 8 26.66 10.08 -17.03
C THR A 8 26.49 8.66 -16.51
N THR A 9 26.40 8.49 -15.20
CA THR A 9 26.08 7.21 -14.57
C THR A 9 24.59 7.19 -14.19
N SER A 10 23.98 6.01 -14.30
CA SER A 10 22.57 5.83 -13.93
C SER A 10 22.36 6.02 -12.42
N PHE A 11 21.19 6.54 -12.05
CA PHE A 11 20.68 6.53 -10.68
C PHE A 11 20.22 5.12 -10.23
N ASP A 12 20.16 4.14 -11.12
CA ASP A 12 19.74 2.80 -10.70
C ASP A 12 20.78 2.11 -9.81
N ARG A 13 20.32 1.65 -8.66
CA ARG A 13 21.07 0.88 -7.67
C ARG A 13 20.36 -0.47 -7.45
N PRO A 14 20.57 -1.46 -8.35
CA PRO A 14 19.83 -2.72 -8.34
C PRO A 14 20.00 -3.54 -7.07
N ASN A 15 21.10 -3.35 -6.35
CA ASN A 15 21.39 -4.00 -5.07
C ASN A 15 20.61 -3.43 -3.87
N LEU A 16 19.95 -2.28 -4.01
CA LEU A 16 19.16 -1.68 -2.93
C LEU A 16 17.71 -2.20 -2.97
N TYR A 17 17.22 -2.69 -1.85
CA TYR A 17 15.81 -2.97 -1.64
C TYR A 17 15.13 -1.76 -1.01
N PHE A 18 14.14 -1.17 -1.69
CA PHE A 18 13.39 -0.03 -1.18
C PHE A 18 12.08 -0.49 -0.55
N GLU A 19 11.80 0.04 0.63
CA GLU A 19 10.60 -0.25 1.40
C GLU A 19 10.01 1.02 2.03
N THR A 20 8.69 1.19 1.93
CA THR A 20 7.95 2.20 2.70
C THR A 20 7.00 1.49 3.66
N ARG A 21 6.99 1.91 4.94
CA ARG A 21 6.08 1.40 5.97
C ARG A 21 5.32 2.55 6.59
N ARG A 22 4.01 2.46 6.56
CA ARG A 22 3.17 3.38 7.30
C ARG A 22 3.15 2.97 8.77
N ALA A 23 3.60 3.87 9.65
CA ALA A 23 3.64 3.65 11.09
C ALA A 23 3.16 4.90 11.84
N LEU A 24 2.31 4.73 12.83
CA LEU A 24 1.94 5.82 13.74
C LEU A 24 3.17 6.24 14.55
N PRO A 25 3.29 7.50 15.00
CA PRO A 25 4.43 7.95 15.81
C PRO A 25 4.70 7.07 17.02
N SER A 26 3.67 6.58 17.70
CA SER A 26 3.79 5.66 18.85
C SER A 26 4.28 4.25 18.50
N GLN A 27 4.15 3.84 17.24
CA GLN A 27 4.57 2.52 16.75
C GLN A 27 6.00 2.53 16.19
N LYS A 28 6.49 3.70 15.73
CA LYS A 28 7.82 3.82 15.11
C LYS A 28 8.97 3.26 15.97
N PRO A 29 9.02 3.46 17.31
CA PRO A 29 10.09 2.87 18.12
C PRO A 29 10.14 1.35 18.06
N LYS A 30 8.98 0.69 18.10
CA LYS A 30 8.87 -0.76 17.97
C LYS A 30 9.25 -1.23 16.57
N GLU A 31 8.70 -0.61 15.54
CA GLU A 31 9.03 -0.94 14.14
C GLU A 31 10.53 -0.80 13.86
N LEU A 32 11.15 0.28 14.34
CA LEU A 32 12.58 0.48 14.21
C LEU A 32 13.37 -0.66 14.87
N LEU A 33 13.02 -1.01 16.11
CA LEU A 33 13.69 -2.06 16.85
C LEU A 33 13.56 -3.40 16.13
N ASP A 34 12.37 -3.75 15.67
CA ASP A 34 12.10 -4.98 14.93
C ASP A 34 12.89 -5.04 13.60
N LEU A 35 13.06 -3.89 12.92
CA LEU A 35 13.87 -3.78 11.72
C LEU A 35 15.35 -4.00 12.02
N VAL A 36 15.90 -3.30 13.02
CA VAL A 36 17.32 -3.40 13.37
C VAL A 36 17.68 -4.80 13.87
N LEU A 37 16.83 -5.42 14.70
CA LEU A 37 17.06 -6.78 15.19
C LEU A 37 17.08 -7.83 14.06
N LYS A 38 16.30 -7.63 13.00
CA LYS A 38 16.31 -8.52 11.83
C LYS A 38 17.61 -8.47 11.04
N GLU A 39 18.34 -7.36 11.13
CA GLU A 39 19.63 -7.19 10.44
C GLU A 39 20.79 -7.85 11.18
N GLY A 40 20.58 -8.38 12.39
CA GLY A 40 21.62 -9.01 13.21
C GLY A 40 22.76 -8.06 13.49
N ASP A 41 24.02 -8.47 13.20
CA ASP A 41 25.22 -7.68 13.42
C ASP A 41 25.60 -6.74 12.25
N ASN A 42 24.75 -6.64 11.24
CA ASN A 42 24.97 -5.79 10.07
C ASN A 42 25.08 -4.31 10.45
N ALA A 43 26.02 -3.60 9.82
CA ALA A 43 26.17 -2.17 10.00
C ALA A 43 25.03 -1.39 9.32
N GLY A 44 24.48 -0.39 10.00
CA GLY A 44 23.39 0.41 9.47
C GLY A 44 23.35 1.85 9.94
N ILE A 45 22.52 2.65 9.26
CA ILE A 45 22.30 4.07 9.58
C ILE A 45 20.81 4.29 9.82
N VAL A 46 20.47 5.04 10.87
CA VAL A 46 19.10 5.48 11.16
C VAL A 46 19.04 7.00 11.09
N TYR A 47 18.28 7.55 10.16
CA TYR A 47 18.08 8.98 10.02
C TYR A 47 16.85 9.48 10.78
N CYS A 48 17.06 10.49 11.63
CA CYS A 48 16.01 11.18 12.39
C CYS A 48 15.98 12.68 12.03
N SER A 49 14.80 13.29 12.12
CA SER A 49 14.62 14.71 11.73
C SER A 49 15.16 15.70 12.77
N THR A 50 15.30 15.31 14.05
CA THR A 50 15.75 16.21 15.13
C THR A 50 16.85 15.59 15.97
N THR A 51 17.71 16.44 16.56
CA THR A 51 18.78 16.01 17.46
C THR A 51 18.25 15.27 18.68
N LYS A 52 17.15 15.75 19.28
CA LYS A 52 16.48 15.08 20.41
C LYS A 52 16.06 13.67 20.04
N GLN A 53 15.48 13.47 18.86
CA GLN A 53 15.05 12.15 18.40
C GLN A 53 16.23 11.24 18.10
N VAL A 54 17.36 11.77 17.62
CA VAL A 54 18.61 11.02 17.46
C VAL A 54 19.05 10.44 18.81
N ASP A 55 19.11 11.29 19.86
CA ASP A 55 19.54 10.86 21.20
C ASP A 55 18.59 9.83 21.82
N GLU A 56 17.27 10.05 21.67
CA GLU A 56 16.25 9.11 22.18
C GLU A 56 16.34 7.77 21.47
N THR A 57 16.50 7.77 20.14
CA THR A 57 16.60 6.57 19.32
C THR A 57 17.90 5.81 19.61
N ALA A 58 19.02 6.50 19.75
CA ALA A 58 20.29 5.85 20.10
C ALA A 58 20.22 5.17 21.48
N ARG A 59 19.65 5.86 22.48
CA ARG A 59 19.41 5.30 23.81
C ARG A 59 18.48 4.09 23.78
N LEU A 60 17.41 4.14 22.98
CA LEU A 60 16.50 3.01 22.81
C LEU A 60 17.23 1.78 22.27
N LEU A 61 18.04 1.93 21.22
CA LEU A 61 18.82 0.82 20.65
C LEU A 61 19.85 0.27 21.67
N GLN A 62 20.57 1.17 22.36
CA GLN A 62 21.53 0.79 23.40
C GLN A 62 20.88 0.03 24.55
N SER A 63 19.69 0.43 25.00
CA SER A 63 18.93 -0.27 26.05
C SER A 63 18.53 -1.70 25.68
N ARG A 64 18.63 -2.04 24.40
CA ARG A 64 18.36 -3.39 23.85
C ARG A 64 19.64 -4.14 23.48
N GLY A 65 20.79 -3.66 23.96
CA GLY A 65 22.10 -4.30 23.71
C GLY A 65 22.69 -4.04 22.32
N ILE A 66 22.06 -3.17 21.50
CA ILE A 66 22.57 -2.82 20.18
C ILE A 66 23.67 -1.75 20.32
N ARG A 67 24.81 -1.98 19.70
CA ARG A 67 25.94 -1.04 19.69
C ARG A 67 25.62 0.16 18.79
N ALA A 68 24.91 1.15 19.33
CA ALA A 68 24.48 2.34 18.62
C ALA A 68 25.19 3.60 19.12
N ALA A 69 25.42 4.57 18.24
CA ALA A 69 25.94 5.89 18.57
C ALA A 69 25.14 7.01 17.92
N ALA A 70 25.05 8.16 18.58
CA ALA A 70 24.39 9.36 18.06
C ALA A 70 25.35 10.21 17.22
N TYR A 71 24.85 10.87 16.17
CA TYR A 71 25.62 11.83 15.40
C TYR A 71 24.72 13.02 14.96
N HIS A 72 25.01 14.21 15.48
CA HIS A 72 24.31 15.44 15.11
C HIS A 72 25.14 16.68 15.44
N ALA A 73 24.77 17.83 14.90
CA ALA A 73 25.52 19.07 15.00
C ALA A 73 25.68 19.62 16.42
N LYS A 74 24.82 19.22 17.38
CA LYS A 74 24.89 19.67 18.78
C LYS A 74 25.93 18.91 19.62
N LEU A 75 26.46 17.77 19.14
CA LEU A 75 27.56 17.09 19.80
C LEU A 75 28.85 17.90 19.61
N ASP A 76 29.75 17.84 20.59
CA ASP A 76 31.09 18.39 20.44
C ASP A 76 31.89 17.69 19.34
N ALA A 77 32.94 18.33 18.85
CA ALA A 77 33.68 17.84 17.70
C ALA A 77 34.40 16.50 17.98
N ASP A 78 34.89 16.31 19.19
CA ASP A 78 35.63 15.10 19.58
C ASP A 78 34.70 13.90 19.69
N THR A 79 33.53 14.07 20.32
CA THR A 79 32.48 13.03 20.37
C THR A 79 31.99 12.67 18.97
N ARG A 80 31.77 13.65 18.09
CA ARG A 80 31.37 13.37 16.70
C ARG A 80 32.42 12.56 15.97
N ARG A 81 33.71 12.97 16.07
CA ARG A 81 34.82 12.25 15.44
C ARG A 81 34.91 10.82 15.98
N LYS A 82 34.91 10.67 17.32
CA LYS A 82 34.97 9.36 17.97
C LYS A 82 33.81 8.44 17.49
N ASN A 83 32.56 8.92 17.51
CA ASN A 83 31.41 8.11 17.09
C ASN A 83 31.48 7.72 15.61
N GLN A 84 31.99 8.64 14.76
CA GLN A 84 32.21 8.35 13.34
C GLN A 84 33.30 7.29 13.16
N ASP A 85 34.45 7.39 13.84
CA ASP A 85 35.52 6.40 13.79
C ASP A 85 35.05 5.06 14.32
N ASP A 86 34.30 5.06 15.42
CA ASP A 86 33.74 3.83 16.00
C ASP A 86 32.78 3.13 15.04
N PHE A 87 32.01 3.88 14.24
CA PHE A 87 31.17 3.32 13.18
C PHE A 87 31.99 2.80 12.00
N LEU A 88 33.01 3.56 11.55
CA LEU A 88 33.88 3.16 10.44
C LEU A 88 34.63 1.87 10.73
N TYR A 89 35.08 1.68 11.98
CA TYR A 89 35.84 0.51 12.43
C TYR A 89 34.99 -0.59 13.07
N ASP A 90 33.68 -0.63 12.82
CA ASP A 90 32.72 -1.66 13.29
C ASP A 90 32.59 -1.81 14.83
N ARG A 91 33.13 -0.83 15.61
CA ARG A 91 32.92 -0.76 17.06
C ARG A 91 31.47 -0.35 17.39
N VAL A 92 30.86 0.46 16.55
CA VAL A 92 29.43 0.80 16.55
C VAL A 92 28.78 0.13 15.36
N GLN A 93 27.67 -0.54 15.59
CA GLN A 93 26.87 -1.23 14.58
C GLN A 93 25.90 -0.27 13.91
N VAL A 94 25.21 0.57 14.68
CA VAL A 94 24.16 1.46 14.18
C VAL A 94 24.49 2.90 14.47
N MET A 95 24.64 3.71 13.42
CA MET A 95 24.74 5.14 13.55
C MET A 95 23.34 5.77 13.49
N VAL A 96 22.93 6.45 14.54
CA VAL A 96 21.69 7.22 14.57
C VAL A 96 22.03 8.69 14.36
N ALA A 97 21.50 9.31 13.31
CA ALA A 97 21.97 10.63 12.90
C ALA A 97 20.86 11.53 12.32
N THR A 98 21.13 12.84 12.32
CA THR A 98 20.43 13.77 11.43
C THR A 98 21.09 13.76 10.04
N ASN A 99 20.50 14.48 9.07
CA ASN A 99 21.08 14.69 7.73
C ASN A 99 22.50 15.25 7.74
N ALA A 100 22.98 15.80 8.87
CA ALA A 100 24.38 16.24 9.03
C ALA A 100 25.39 15.10 8.93
N PHE A 101 24.97 13.84 9.15
CA PHE A 101 25.80 12.66 8.98
C PHE A 101 25.79 12.22 7.52
N GLY A 102 26.79 12.60 6.79
CA GLY A 102 26.80 12.19 5.39
C GLY A 102 27.94 12.76 4.57
N MET A 103 28.34 13.96 4.77
CA MET A 103 29.50 14.52 4.05
C MET A 103 30.78 13.82 4.53
N GLY A 104 31.44 13.06 3.62
CA GLY A 104 32.70 12.41 3.89
C GLY A 104 32.64 11.00 4.51
N ILE A 105 31.48 10.36 4.61
CA ILE A 105 31.38 8.97 5.08
C ILE A 105 31.34 8.03 3.90
N ASP A 106 32.40 7.24 3.78
CA ASP A 106 32.53 6.20 2.76
C ASP A 106 32.76 4.85 3.43
N LYS A 107 31.69 4.31 4.07
CA LYS A 107 31.66 2.94 4.60
C LYS A 107 30.95 2.05 3.60
N PRO A 108 31.66 1.13 2.91
CA PRO A 108 31.07 0.37 1.81
C PRO A 108 30.06 -0.69 2.27
N ASN A 109 30.26 -1.24 3.47
CA ASN A 109 29.50 -2.39 4.00
C ASN A 109 28.28 -1.99 4.86
N VAL A 110 27.66 -0.85 4.61
CA VAL A 110 26.37 -0.48 5.23
C VAL A 110 25.26 -1.35 4.62
N ARG A 111 24.63 -2.20 5.44
CA ARG A 111 23.62 -3.16 4.97
C ARG A 111 22.20 -2.62 5.05
N PHE A 112 21.95 -1.62 5.88
CA PHE A 112 20.63 -0.99 5.94
C PHE A 112 20.71 0.50 6.23
N VAL A 113 19.73 1.21 5.67
CA VAL A 113 19.43 2.61 5.99
C VAL A 113 17.95 2.70 6.35
N ILE A 114 17.65 3.22 7.53
CA ILE A 114 16.29 3.41 8.00
C ILE A 114 16.04 4.91 8.18
N HIS A 115 15.04 5.43 7.47
CA HIS A 115 14.52 6.77 7.72
C HIS A 115 13.40 6.67 8.77
N TYR A 116 13.72 7.06 9.99
CA TYR A 116 12.75 7.09 11.10
C TYR A 116 11.66 8.14 10.88
N ASN A 117 12.00 9.25 10.23
CA ASN A 117 11.09 10.26 9.73
C ASN A 117 11.26 10.42 8.22
N MET A 118 10.19 10.87 7.57
CA MET A 118 10.23 11.20 6.16
C MET A 118 11.20 12.37 5.91
N PRO A 119 12.17 12.25 4.99
CA PRO A 119 12.99 13.34 4.52
C PRO A 119 12.13 14.45 3.87
N LYS A 120 12.70 15.65 3.75
CA LYS A 120 11.99 16.80 3.17
C LYS A 120 11.74 16.67 1.66
N ASP A 121 12.60 15.95 0.96
CA ASP A 121 12.57 15.75 -0.50
C ASP A 121 13.18 14.39 -0.91
N LEU A 122 12.95 13.99 -2.17
CA LEU A 122 13.46 12.74 -2.73
C LEU A 122 14.95 12.74 -2.96
N GLU A 123 15.53 13.89 -3.22
CA GLU A 123 16.97 14.05 -3.40
C GLU A 123 17.72 13.72 -2.11
N SER A 124 17.28 14.29 -0.98
CA SER A 124 17.82 13.98 0.35
C SER A 124 17.63 12.51 0.68
N TYR A 125 16.41 11.98 0.47
CA TYR A 125 16.13 10.56 0.66
C TYR A 125 17.07 9.66 -0.13
N TYR A 126 17.24 9.95 -1.43
CA TYR A 126 18.08 9.12 -2.32
C TYR A 126 19.55 9.20 -1.94
N GLN A 127 20.07 10.38 -1.60
CA GLN A 127 21.44 10.56 -1.13
C GLN A 127 21.73 9.81 0.17
N GLU A 128 20.79 9.81 1.11
CA GLU A 128 20.89 9.14 2.39
C GLU A 128 20.74 7.62 2.23
N ALA A 129 19.74 7.15 1.50
CA ALA A 129 19.55 5.74 1.15
C ALA A 129 20.72 5.17 0.34
N GLY A 130 21.30 5.96 -0.56
CA GLY A 130 22.45 5.59 -1.39
C GLY A 130 23.75 5.31 -0.64
N ARG A 131 23.79 5.56 0.69
CA ARG A 131 24.91 5.13 1.54
C ARG A 131 24.93 3.65 1.80
N ALA A 132 23.80 2.97 1.64
CA ALA A 132 23.70 1.53 1.74
C ALA A 132 24.36 0.83 0.53
N GLY A 133 25.02 -0.31 0.77
CA GLY A 133 25.50 -1.21 -0.25
C GLY A 133 26.42 -0.60 -1.30
N ARG A 134 27.34 0.30 -0.91
CA ARG A 134 28.31 0.89 -1.86
C ARG A 134 29.28 -0.11 -2.45
N ASP A 135 29.47 -1.23 -1.79
CA ASP A 135 30.23 -2.39 -2.27
C ASP A 135 29.46 -3.27 -3.29
N GLY A 136 28.26 -2.86 -3.69
CA GLY A 136 27.40 -3.62 -4.62
C GLY A 136 26.65 -4.80 -3.98
N GLN A 137 26.88 -5.09 -2.70
CA GLN A 137 26.15 -6.15 -2.00
C GLN A 137 24.71 -5.72 -1.68
N PRO A 138 23.78 -6.67 -1.54
CA PRO A 138 22.39 -6.36 -1.18
C PRO A 138 22.31 -5.52 0.09
N ALA A 139 21.47 -4.48 0.06
CA ALA A 139 21.23 -3.64 1.22
C ALA A 139 19.77 -3.13 1.21
N ARG A 140 19.25 -2.83 2.40
CA ARG A 140 17.86 -2.46 2.62
C ARG A 140 17.72 -0.97 2.94
N CYS A 141 16.77 -0.30 2.30
CA CYS A 141 16.42 1.10 2.55
C CYS A 141 14.94 1.17 2.96
N THR A 142 14.68 1.38 4.26
CA THR A 142 13.32 1.41 4.81
C THR A 142 12.94 2.82 5.25
N LEU A 143 11.80 3.31 4.79
CA LEU A 143 11.20 4.58 5.21
C LEU A 143 9.99 4.31 6.13
N LEU A 144 10.05 4.81 7.37
CA LEU A 144 8.93 4.79 8.31
C LEU A 144 8.11 6.10 8.14
N TYR A 145 7.03 6.01 7.38
CA TYR A 145 6.18 7.15 7.07
C TYR A 145 5.04 7.33 8.07
N SER A 146 4.80 8.58 8.44
CA SER A 146 3.63 9.03 9.20
C SER A 146 3.08 10.33 8.62
N GLY A 147 1.77 10.51 8.62
CA GLY A 147 1.16 11.78 8.20
C GLY A 147 1.59 12.98 9.04
N THR A 148 2.12 12.76 10.25
CA THR A 148 2.72 13.82 11.08
C THR A 148 4.02 14.34 10.50
N ASP A 149 4.77 13.52 9.75
CA ASP A 149 6.03 13.95 9.13
C ASP A 149 5.78 15.07 8.12
N VAL A 150 4.73 14.95 7.31
CA VAL A 150 4.33 16.01 6.33
C VAL A 150 4.01 17.31 7.04
N ARG A 151 3.26 17.26 8.14
CA ARG A 151 2.92 18.46 8.92
C ARG A 151 4.16 19.12 9.52
N THR A 152 5.09 18.32 10.03
CA THR A 152 6.34 18.79 10.59
C THR A 152 7.21 19.50 9.54
N ILE A 153 7.34 18.88 8.35
CA ILE A 153 8.14 19.48 7.27
C ILE A 153 7.49 20.79 6.79
N ARG A 154 6.16 20.80 6.63
CA ARG A 154 5.44 22.02 6.24
C ARG A 154 5.61 23.14 7.24
N PHE A 155 5.52 22.85 8.54
CA PHE A 155 5.82 23.81 9.60
C PHE A 155 7.24 24.40 9.47
N PHE A 156 8.25 23.59 9.12
CA PHE A 156 9.60 24.12 8.90
C PHE A 156 9.69 25.01 7.64
N ILE A 157 8.97 24.67 6.56
CA ILE A 157 8.91 25.51 5.36
C ILE A 157 8.28 26.87 5.69
N GLU A 158 7.17 26.89 6.42
CA GLU A 158 6.48 28.11 6.87
C GLU A 158 7.41 28.96 7.76
N LYS A 159 8.08 28.33 8.73
CA LYS A 159 9.02 29.01 9.62
C LYS A 159 10.23 29.61 8.89
N GLU A 160 10.71 28.95 7.85
CA GLU A 160 11.81 29.49 7.03
C GLU A 160 11.36 30.70 6.21
N MET A 161 10.10 30.76 5.77
CA MET A 161 9.52 31.95 5.13
C MET A 161 9.44 33.13 6.09
N GLU A 162 9.08 32.91 7.35
CA GLU A 162 8.93 33.94 8.38
C GLU A 162 10.29 34.46 8.90
N ALA A 163 11.36 33.66 8.76
CA ALA A 163 12.66 34.00 9.29
C ALA A 163 13.21 35.27 8.65
N ASP A 164 13.74 36.19 9.49
CA ASP A 164 14.46 37.38 9.02
C ASP A 164 15.91 37.02 8.63
N ASN A 165 16.05 36.55 7.39
CA ASN A 165 17.34 36.15 6.80
C ASN A 165 17.84 37.11 5.71
N GLY A 166 17.25 38.31 5.62
CA GLY A 166 17.64 39.34 4.66
C GLY A 166 17.26 39.05 3.20
N LEU A 167 16.55 37.97 2.92
CA LEU A 167 16.11 37.65 1.57
C LEU A 167 14.81 38.41 1.21
N PRO A 168 14.65 38.85 -0.05
CA PRO A 168 13.42 39.45 -0.55
C PRO A 168 12.22 38.48 -0.42
N ALA A 169 11.04 39.06 -0.20
CA ALA A 169 9.81 38.25 0.03
C ALA A 169 9.43 37.37 -1.15
N ASP A 170 9.66 37.83 -2.38
CA ASP A 170 9.42 37.05 -3.61
C ASP A 170 10.38 35.86 -3.72
N VAL A 171 11.62 35.98 -3.35
CA VAL A 171 12.61 34.89 -3.31
C VAL A 171 12.23 33.86 -2.27
N LYS A 172 11.78 34.27 -1.08
CA LYS A 172 11.29 33.38 -0.04
C LYS A 172 10.05 32.62 -0.49
N ALA A 173 9.10 33.32 -1.11
CA ALA A 173 7.87 32.69 -1.63
C ALA A 173 8.16 31.65 -2.71
N GLU A 174 9.07 31.92 -3.63
CA GLU A 174 9.47 30.97 -4.66
C GLU A 174 10.22 29.76 -4.07
N ALA A 175 11.09 29.97 -3.07
CA ALA A 175 11.78 28.90 -2.36
C ALA A 175 10.79 27.99 -1.64
N ALA A 176 9.80 28.55 -0.94
CA ALA A 176 8.75 27.80 -0.27
C ALA A 176 7.87 27.03 -1.26
N ARG A 177 7.48 27.63 -2.38
CA ARG A 177 6.73 26.95 -3.44
C ARG A 177 7.49 25.72 -3.95
N LYS A 178 8.78 25.84 -4.21
CA LYS A 178 9.64 24.73 -4.64
C LYS A 178 9.79 23.67 -3.54
N ALA A 179 9.87 24.07 -2.27
CA ALA A 179 9.95 23.15 -1.15
C ALA A 179 8.64 22.34 -0.97
N GLU A 180 7.47 23.00 -1.11
CA GLU A 180 6.16 22.33 -1.09
C GLU A 180 6.00 21.34 -2.27
N GLU A 181 6.48 21.69 -3.45
CA GLU A 181 6.46 20.79 -4.61
C GLU A 181 7.32 19.54 -4.36
N ARG A 182 8.55 19.70 -3.84
CA ARG A 182 9.41 18.58 -3.47
C ARG A 182 8.79 17.71 -2.36
N LEU A 183 8.19 18.35 -1.34
CA LEU A 183 7.45 17.64 -0.29
C LEU A 183 6.29 16.81 -0.85
N LYS A 184 5.58 17.32 -1.85
CA LYS A 184 4.52 16.59 -2.54
C LYS A 184 5.04 15.32 -3.20
N TYR A 185 6.15 15.39 -3.94
CA TYR A 185 6.76 14.19 -4.54
C TYR A 185 7.22 13.18 -3.49
N MET A 186 7.86 13.64 -2.41
CA MET A 186 8.26 12.76 -1.30
C MET A 186 7.05 12.10 -0.62
N THR A 187 5.95 12.82 -0.47
CA THR A 187 4.70 12.28 0.08
C THR A 187 4.11 11.21 -0.85
N PHE A 188 4.09 11.45 -2.17
CA PHE A 188 3.62 10.47 -3.14
C PHE A 188 4.48 9.20 -3.11
N TYR A 189 5.80 9.34 -3.09
CA TYR A 189 6.72 8.21 -2.93
C TYR A 189 6.41 7.39 -1.67
N SER A 190 6.16 8.07 -0.55
CA SER A 190 5.90 7.44 0.74
C SER A 190 4.58 6.67 0.80
N THR A 191 3.65 6.94 -0.10
CA THR A 191 2.27 6.41 -0.09
C THR A 191 1.87 5.64 -1.32
N THR A 192 2.71 5.62 -2.36
CA THR A 192 2.41 4.93 -3.62
C THR A 192 2.30 3.41 -3.43
N GLN A 193 1.48 2.80 -4.29
CA GLN A 193 1.41 1.35 -4.48
C GLN A 193 2.23 0.89 -5.71
N ASP A 194 2.75 1.83 -6.47
CA ASP A 194 3.58 1.58 -7.64
C ASP A 194 5.01 1.20 -7.24
N CYS A 195 5.79 0.78 -8.24
CA CYS A 195 7.19 0.39 -8.05
C CYS A 195 8.03 1.54 -7.47
N LEU A 196 8.53 1.39 -6.23
CA LEU A 196 9.32 2.44 -5.55
C LEU A 196 10.59 2.81 -6.32
N ARG A 197 11.33 1.83 -6.85
CA ARG A 197 12.51 2.06 -7.68
C ARG A 197 12.14 2.80 -8.97
N GLY A 198 11.07 2.35 -9.63
CA GLY A 198 10.56 2.99 -10.83
C GLY A 198 10.18 4.45 -10.60
N PHE A 199 9.57 4.75 -9.45
CA PHE A 199 9.24 6.11 -9.05
C PHE A 199 10.48 7.00 -8.92
N LEU A 200 11.54 6.51 -8.23
CA LEU A 200 12.80 7.24 -8.06
C LEU A 200 13.48 7.52 -9.40
N LEU A 201 13.65 6.50 -10.26
CA LEU A 201 14.28 6.66 -11.56
C LEU A 201 13.52 7.66 -12.45
N HIS A 202 12.18 7.56 -12.47
CA HIS A 202 11.36 8.51 -13.21
C HIS A 202 11.49 9.94 -12.68
N TYR A 203 11.54 10.12 -11.37
CA TYR A 203 11.76 11.43 -10.75
C TYR A 203 13.08 12.06 -11.17
N PHE A 204 14.15 11.27 -11.30
CA PHE A 204 15.46 11.71 -11.77
C PHE A 204 15.60 11.75 -13.30
N GLY A 205 14.51 11.57 -14.05
CA GLY A 205 14.48 11.68 -15.51
C GLY A 205 14.99 10.44 -16.26
N GLU A 206 15.12 9.31 -15.58
CA GLU A 206 15.54 8.05 -16.21
C GLU A 206 14.34 7.18 -16.62
N ALA A 207 14.56 6.36 -17.66
CA ALA A 207 13.61 5.32 -18.03
C ALA A 207 13.51 4.29 -16.90
N ALA A 208 12.29 4.00 -16.46
CA ALA A 208 12.05 3.15 -15.30
C ALA A 208 11.24 1.91 -15.67
N PRO A 209 11.56 0.74 -15.11
CA PRO A 209 10.74 -0.45 -15.29
C PRO A 209 9.40 -0.27 -14.54
N LYS A 210 8.31 -0.78 -15.11
CA LYS A 210 7.01 -0.80 -14.42
C LYS A 210 7.07 -1.59 -13.10
N LYS A 211 7.91 -2.64 -13.05
CA LYS A 211 8.15 -3.48 -11.87
C LYS A 211 9.64 -3.80 -11.79
N CYS A 212 10.25 -3.52 -10.65
CA CYS A 212 11.68 -3.84 -10.45
C CYS A 212 11.91 -5.22 -9.83
N GLY A 213 10.88 -5.88 -9.28
CA GLY A 213 11.00 -7.15 -8.56
C GLY A 213 11.77 -7.08 -7.23
N ASN A 214 12.27 -5.91 -6.84
CA ASN A 214 13.11 -5.72 -5.65
C ASN A 214 12.72 -4.45 -4.86
N CYS A 215 11.42 -4.29 -4.57
CA CYS A 215 10.90 -3.29 -3.64
C CYS A 215 9.62 -3.78 -2.97
N SER A 216 9.23 -3.19 -1.86
CA SER A 216 8.06 -3.64 -1.08
C SER A 216 6.78 -3.69 -1.90
N CYS A 217 6.53 -2.70 -2.75
CA CYS A 217 5.32 -2.66 -3.58
C CYS A 217 5.29 -3.77 -4.64
N CYS A 218 6.42 -4.03 -5.31
CA CYS A 218 6.50 -5.11 -6.31
C CYS A 218 6.30 -6.49 -5.67
N LEU A 219 6.94 -6.74 -4.52
CA LEU A 219 6.81 -8.03 -3.82
C LEU A 219 5.41 -8.22 -3.24
N ALA A 220 4.79 -7.16 -2.68
CA ALA A 220 3.42 -7.22 -2.20
C ALA A 220 2.44 -7.53 -3.33
N ALA A 221 2.57 -6.88 -4.48
CA ALA A 221 1.74 -7.13 -5.66
C ALA A 221 1.90 -8.56 -6.21
N GLU A 222 3.12 -9.11 -6.15
CA GLU A 222 3.38 -10.49 -6.56
C GLU A 222 2.75 -11.49 -5.58
N GLN A 223 2.88 -11.26 -4.27
CA GLN A 223 2.23 -12.08 -3.25
C GLN A 223 0.70 -12.06 -3.36
N GLU A 224 0.12 -10.89 -3.58
CA GLU A 224 -1.33 -10.76 -3.78
C GLU A 224 -1.80 -11.51 -5.03
N ALA A 225 -1.07 -11.41 -6.13
CA ALA A 225 -1.38 -12.16 -7.36
C ALA A 225 -1.30 -13.67 -7.13
N GLN A 226 -0.30 -14.16 -6.40
CA GLN A 226 -0.16 -15.58 -6.05
C GLN A 226 -1.32 -16.06 -5.17
N LEU A 227 -1.71 -15.28 -4.16
CA LEU A 227 -2.85 -15.60 -3.30
C LEU A 227 -4.18 -15.64 -4.08
N GLN A 228 -4.38 -14.73 -5.03
CA GLN A 228 -5.56 -14.75 -5.90
C GLN A 228 -5.62 -15.98 -6.79
N VAL A 229 -4.48 -16.41 -7.35
CA VAL A 229 -4.38 -17.64 -8.14
C VAL A 229 -4.69 -18.87 -7.26
N GLU A 230 -4.13 -18.94 -6.07
CA GLU A 230 -4.37 -20.05 -5.14
C GLU A 230 -5.84 -20.09 -4.69
N TYR A 231 -6.43 -18.95 -4.34
CA TYR A 231 -7.86 -18.84 -4.01
C TYR A 231 -8.75 -19.32 -5.16
N SER A 232 -8.43 -18.89 -6.38
CA SER A 232 -9.17 -19.31 -7.58
C SER A 232 -9.07 -20.83 -7.81
N ARG A 233 -7.88 -21.42 -7.62
CA ARG A 233 -7.66 -22.88 -7.71
C ARG A 233 -8.44 -23.63 -6.64
N ARG A 234 -8.42 -23.19 -5.37
CA ARG A 234 -9.17 -23.79 -4.27
C ARG A 234 -10.67 -23.74 -4.56
N ARG A 235 -11.17 -22.60 -4.99
CA ARG A 235 -12.58 -22.43 -5.35
C ARG A 235 -13.01 -23.32 -6.52
N ALA A 236 -12.16 -23.48 -7.53
CA ALA A 236 -12.41 -24.40 -8.65
C ALA A 236 -12.43 -25.86 -8.18
N ALA A 237 -11.50 -26.27 -7.31
CA ALA A 237 -11.46 -27.60 -6.73
C ALA A 237 -12.69 -27.91 -5.86
N ASP A 238 -13.12 -26.94 -5.02
CA ASP A 238 -14.33 -27.08 -4.19
C ASP A 238 -15.60 -27.19 -5.06
N ASN A 239 -15.69 -26.42 -6.14
CA ASN A 239 -16.78 -26.52 -7.09
C ASN A 239 -16.79 -27.89 -7.82
N ALA A 240 -15.61 -28.37 -8.24
CA ALA A 240 -15.49 -29.71 -8.85
C ALA A 240 -15.88 -30.80 -7.87
N ARG A 241 -15.49 -30.72 -6.61
CA ARG A 241 -15.89 -31.63 -5.55
C ARG A 241 -17.40 -31.64 -5.31
N ARG A 242 -18.01 -30.45 -5.21
CA ARG A 242 -19.47 -30.30 -5.07
C ARG A 242 -20.24 -30.85 -6.28
N LEU A 243 -19.68 -30.76 -7.47
CA LEU A 243 -20.25 -31.32 -8.70
C LEU A 243 -20.11 -32.87 -8.71
N ALA A 244 -18.99 -33.40 -8.19
CA ALA A 244 -18.75 -34.84 -8.10
C ALA A 244 -19.57 -35.51 -6.96
N GLU A 245 -19.78 -34.79 -5.85
CA GLU A 245 -20.55 -35.24 -4.68
C GLU A 245 -22.07 -35.07 -4.85
N LYS A 246 -22.54 -34.35 -5.88
CA LYS A 246 -23.98 -34.37 -6.19
C LYS A 246 -24.34 -35.77 -6.60
N PRO A 247 -25.20 -36.51 -5.82
CA PRO A 247 -25.76 -37.75 -6.31
C PRO A 247 -26.35 -37.45 -7.67
N ARG A 248 -26.09 -38.31 -8.67
CA ARG A 248 -26.80 -38.29 -9.95
C ARG A 248 -28.30 -38.33 -9.60
N ARG A 249 -28.88 -37.13 -9.40
CA ARG A 249 -30.32 -37.00 -9.47
C ARG A 249 -30.64 -37.49 -10.86
N THR A 250 -31.20 -38.68 -10.91
CA THR A 250 -32.00 -39.14 -12.05
C THR A 250 -32.77 -37.90 -12.50
N LYS A 251 -32.66 -37.56 -13.77
CA LYS A 251 -33.47 -36.51 -14.37
C LYS A 251 -34.90 -36.80 -13.93
N ALA A 252 -35.36 -36.09 -12.90
CA ALA A 252 -36.79 -35.88 -12.79
C ALA A 252 -37.11 -35.15 -14.08
N VAL A 253 -37.87 -35.80 -14.93
CA VAL A 253 -38.44 -35.24 -16.13
C VAL A 253 -38.93 -33.87 -15.73
N ALA A 254 -38.36 -32.81 -16.31
CA ALA A 254 -38.91 -31.49 -16.19
C ALA A 254 -40.33 -31.61 -16.76
N GLY A 255 -41.31 -31.66 -15.86
CA GLY A 255 -42.69 -31.50 -16.27
C GLY A 255 -42.75 -30.25 -17.10
N GLU A 256 -43.35 -30.32 -18.28
CA GLU A 256 -43.61 -29.17 -19.12
C GLU A 256 -44.28 -28.13 -18.23
N LEU A 257 -43.66 -26.97 -18.08
CA LEU A 257 -44.23 -25.82 -17.37
C LEU A 257 -45.59 -25.55 -18.03
N SER A 258 -46.63 -25.36 -17.26
CA SER A 258 -47.91 -24.94 -17.84
C SER A 258 -47.70 -23.62 -18.64
N GLU A 259 -48.49 -23.40 -19.67
CA GLU A 259 -48.44 -22.18 -20.47
C GLU A 259 -48.51 -20.91 -19.57
N PHE A 260 -49.19 -21.01 -18.45
CA PHE A 260 -49.31 -20.00 -17.42
C PHE A 260 -47.95 -19.77 -16.70
N ASP A 261 -47.29 -20.87 -16.27
CA ASP A 261 -46.00 -20.79 -15.55
C ASP A 261 -44.89 -20.26 -16.46
N GLU A 262 -44.92 -20.56 -17.75
CA GLU A 262 -44.01 -19.97 -18.74
C GLU A 262 -44.21 -18.46 -18.89
N LYS A 263 -45.47 -18.00 -18.99
CA LYS A 263 -45.82 -16.59 -19.08
C LYS A 263 -45.35 -15.83 -17.83
N LEU A 264 -45.59 -16.39 -16.64
CA LEU A 264 -45.13 -15.84 -15.37
C LEU A 264 -43.63 -15.79 -15.29
N LEU A 265 -42.92 -16.86 -15.67
CA LEU A 265 -41.45 -16.90 -15.67
C LEU A 265 -40.85 -15.81 -16.59
N ASN A 266 -41.40 -15.65 -17.77
CA ASN A 266 -40.98 -14.61 -18.72
C ASN A 266 -41.21 -13.19 -18.17
N ALA A 267 -42.31 -12.95 -17.47
CA ALA A 267 -42.60 -11.66 -16.82
C ALA A 267 -41.59 -11.38 -15.69
N LEU A 268 -41.22 -12.38 -14.88
CA LEU A 268 -40.19 -12.25 -13.85
C LEU A 268 -38.80 -12.01 -14.44
N TYR A 269 -38.44 -12.63 -15.57
CA TYR A 269 -37.18 -12.35 -16.29
C TYR A 269 -37.13 -10.93 -16.82
N ALA A 270 -38.24 -10.45 -17.40
CA ALA A 270 -38.32 -9.06 -17.90
C ALA A 270 -38.16 -8.03 -16.78
N GLN A 271 -38.80 -8.26 -15.62
CA GLN A 271 -38.66 -7.43 -14.44
C GLN A 271 -37.23 -7.40 -13.89
N ARG A 272 -36.61 -8.57 -13.79
CA ARG A 272 -35.21 -8.70 -13.38
C ARG A 272 -34.28 -7.89 -14.28
N LYS A 273 -34.45 -8.04 -15.61
CA LYS A 273 -33.63 -7.28 -16.59
C LYS A 273 -33.84 -5.78 -16.45
N ARG A 274 -35.07 -5.32 -16.22
CA ARG A 274 -35.41 -3.91 -16.01
C ARG A 274 -34.74 -3.33 -14.75
N LEU A 275 -34.80 -4.06 -13.63
CA LEU A 275 -34.19 -3.64 -12.37
C LEU A 275 -32.66 -3.65 -12.44
N ALA A 276 -32.07 -4.65 -13.06
CA ALA A 276 -30.65 -4.73 -13.29
C ALA A 276 -30.11 -3.58 -14.14
N GLY A 277 -30.83 -3.24 -15.22
CA GLY A 277 -30.49 -2.10 -16.08
C GLY A 277 -30.58 -0.75 -15.37
N LYS A 278 -31.62 -0.55 -14.52
CA LYS A 278 -31.74 0.69 -13.72
C LYS A 278 -30.60 0.89 -12.72
N GLN A 279 -29.96 -0.17 -12.26
CA GLN A 279 -28.90 -0.13 -11.26
C GLN A 279 -27.52 -0.38 -11.85
N ASN A 280 -27.43 -0.57 -13.17
CA ASN A 280 -26.20 -0.91 -13.88
C ASN A 280 -25.44 -2.12 -13.26
N ILE A 281 -26.20 -3.17 -12.92
CA ILE A 281 -25.66 -4.41 -12.35
C ILE A 281 -26.03 -5.62 -13.21
N PRO A 282 -25.27 -6.73 -13.17
CA PRO A 282 -25.64 -7.99 -13.81
C PRO A 282 -26.97 -8.52 -13.32
N ALA A 283 -27.83 -9.03 -14.20
CA ALA A 283 -29.20 -9.48 -13.89
C ALA A 283 -29.24 -10.56 -12.78
N PHE A 284 -28.27 -11.49 -12.76
CA PHE A 284 -28.19 -12.55 -11.73
C PHE A 284 -27.95 -12.01 -10.31
N MET A 285 -27.44 -10.78 -10.18
CA MET A 285 -27.24 -10.15 -8.86
C MET A 285 -28.56 -9.73 -8.21
N VAL A 286 -29.60 -9.48 -9.00
CA VAL A 286 -30.97 -9.25 -8.49
C VAL A 286 -31.49 -10.59 -7.94
N PHE A 287 -31.80 -11.55 -8.81
CA PHE A 287 -32.16 -12.92 -8.45
C PHE A 287 -31.61 -13.90 -9.49
N SER A 288 -31.24 -15.11 -9.06
CA SER A 288 -30.78 -16.17 -9.96
C SER A 288 -31.93 -16.80 -10.76
N ASP A 289 -31.61 -17.49 -11.86
CA ASP A 289 -32.61 -18.22 -12.62
C ASP A 289 -33.33 -19.28 -11.78
N ALA A 290 -32.61 -19.98 -10.89
CA ALA A 290 -33.15 -20.93 -9.97
C ALA A 290 -34.15 -20.27 -8.99
N THR A 291 -33.82 -19.11 -8.46
CA THR A 291 -34.70 -18.32 -7.58
C THR A 291 -36.01 -17.93 -8.30
N LEU A 292 -35.93 -17.46 -9.57
CA LEU A 292 -37.12 -17.10 -10.33
C LEU A 292 -38.00 -18.31 -10.66
N ARG A 293 -37.40 -19.46 -10.95
CA ARG A 293 -38.18 -20.72 -11.17
C ARG A 293 -38.87 -21.16 -9.90
N GLU A 294 -38.20 -21.05 -8.75
CA GLU A 294 -38.83 -21.40 -7.45
C GLU A 294 -39.96 -20.42 -7.10
N MET A 295 -39.84 -19.14 -7.48
CA MET A 295 -40.94 -18.15 -7.37
C MET A 295 -42.16 -18.53 -8.23
N VAL A 296 -41.94 -19.08 -9.43
CA VAL A 296 -43.02 -19.58 -10.29
C VAL A 296 -43.68 -20.83 -9.71
N GLU A 297 -42.88 -21.73 -9.11
CA GLU A 297 -43.39 -22.95 -8.50
C GLU A 297 -44.20 -22.66 -7.24
N LYS A 298 -43.66 -21.80 -6.34
CA LYS A 298 -44.28 -21.55 -5.02
C LYS A 298 -45.28 -20.40 -5.01
N LYS A 299 -45.23 -19.49 -6.00
CA LYS A 299 -46.13 -18.31 -6.17
C LYS A 299 -46.33 -17.53 -4.88
N PRO A 300 -45.23 -16.98 -4.27
CA PRO A 300 -45.36 -16.24 -3.02
C PRO A 300 -46.18 -14.99 -3.21
N LEU A 301 -47.12 -14.70 -2.31
CA LEU A 301 -47.99 -13.52 -2.29
C LEU A 301 -47.65 -12.55 -1.17
N SER A 302 -46.77 -12.93 -0.24
CA SER A 302 -46.31 -12.11 0.86
C SER A 302 -44.79 -12.02 0.93
N THR A 303 -44.27 -11.03 1.66
CA THR A 303 -42.82 -10.89 1.90
C THR A 303 -42.28 -12.08 2.70
N ASP A 304 -43.04 -12.63 3.64
CA ASP A 304 -42.65 -13.77 4.46
C ASP A 304 -42.53 -15.06 3.62
N GLU A 305 -43.45 -15.26 2.71
CA GLU A 305 -43.41 -16.37 1.73
C GLU A 305 -42.24 -16.18 0.76
N LEU A 306 -41.96 -14.96 0.34
CA LEU A 306 -40.81 -14.64 -0.53
C LEU A 306 -39.49 -14.93 0.14
N LEU A 307 -39.35 -14.73 1.44
CA LEU A 307 -38.15 -15.06 2.21
C LEU A 307 -37.88 -16.57 2.30
N ASN A 308 -38.90 -17.41 2.10
CA ASN A 308 -38.78 -18.87 2.04
C ASN A 308 -38.29 -19.40 0.67
N ILE A 309 -38.04 -18.50 -0.29
CA ILE A 309 -37.46 -18.82 -1.61
C ILE A 309 -35.92 -18.86 -1.53
N SER A 310 -35.32 -19.91 -2.04
CA SER A 310 -33.86 -20.09 -2.06
C SER A 310 -33.18 -18.93 -2.83
N GLY A 311 -32.24 -18.25 -2.18
CA GLY A 311 -31.51 -17.10 -2.77
C GLY A 311 -32.19 -15.74 -2.57
N VAL A 312 -33.28 -15.67 -1.79
CA VAL A 312 -33.91 -14.46 -1.32
C VAL A 312 -33.56 -14.24 0.16
N GLY A 313 -32.65 -13.31 0.44
CA GLY A 313 -32.38 -12.85 1.80
C GLY A 313 -33.08 -11.52 2.09
N GLU A 314 -33.22 -11.15 3.37
CA GLU A 314 -33.89 -9.94 3.85
C GLU A 314 -33.54 -8.66 3.04
N LYS A 315 -32.24 -8.44 2.76
CA LYS A 315 -31.77 -7.27 2.00
C LYS A 315 -32.30 -7.27 0.56
N LYS A 316 -32.40 -8.42 -0.08
CA LYS A 316 -32.94 -8.56 -1.45
C LYS A 316 -34.47 -8.48 -1.46
N ALA A 317 -35.12 -9.07 -0.49
CA ALA A 317 -36.57 -8.97 -0.32
C ALA A 317 -37.00 -7.53 -0.10
N ALA A 318 -36.37 -6.80 0.79
CA ALA A 318 -36.65 -5.37 1.03
C ALA A 318 -36.41 -4.51 -0.22
N ARG A 319 -35.35 -4.78 -0.98
CA ARG A 319 -34.95 -3.94 -2.13
C ARG A 319 -35.73 -4.25 -3.40
N TYR A 320 -36.05 -5.51 -3.65
CA TYR A 320 -36.62 -5.98 -4.92
C TYR A 320 -37.97 -6.68 -4.76
N GLY A 321 -38.25 -7.24 -3.56
CA GLY A 321 -39.35 -8.15 -3.33
C GLY A 321 -40.69 -7.66 -3.83
N ASN A 322 -41.10 -6.44 -3.44
CA ASN A 322 -42.37 -5.84 -3.81
C ASN A 322 -42.62 -5.79 -5.34
N ALA A 323 -41.55 -5.63 -6.13
CA ALA A 323 -41.65 -5.55 -7.59
C ALA A 323 -41.91 -6.92 -8.23
N PHE A 324 -41.51 -8.00 -7.58
CA PHE A 324 -41.76 -9.37 -8.03
C PHE A 324 -43.08 -9.91 -7.47
N LEU A 325 -43.41 -9.61 -6.22
CA LEU A 325 -44.69 -9.99 -5.60
C LEU A 325 -45.87 -9.46 -6.39
N ARG A 326 -45.85 -8.18 -6.81
CA ARG A 326 -46.92 -7.61 -7.64
C ARG A 326 -47.14 -8.37 -8.96
N ILE A 327 -46.08 -8.79 -9.63
CA ILE A 327 -46.18 -9.56 -10.87
C ILE A 327 -46.79 -10.93 -10.62
N ILE A 328 -46.45 -11.55 -9.50
CA ILE A 328 -46.99 -12.85 -9.12
C ILE A 328 -48.47 -12.71 -8.73
N GLU A 329 -48.80 -11.70 -7.94
CA GLU A 329 -50.13 -11.35 -7.51
C GLU A 329 -51.06 -11.06 -8.71
N ASP A 330 -50.61 -10.17 -9.65
CA ASP A 330 -51.34 -9.85 -10.88
C ASP A 330 -51.57 -11.08 -11.75
N ALA A 331 -50.59 -11.98 -11.84
CA ALA A 331 -50.72 -13.19 -12.61
C ALA A 331 -51.66 -14.21 -11.97
N VAL A 332 -51.64 -14.34 -10.63
CA VAL A 332 -52.52 -15.28 -9.89
C VAL A 332 -53.95 -14.72 -9.84
N GLY A 333 -54.12 -13.39 -9.58
CA GLY A 333 -55.44 -12.74 -9.50
C GLY A 333 -56.17 -12.64 -10.84
N SER A 334 -55.50 -12.75 -11.99
CA SER A 334 -56.11 -12.82 -13.31
C SER A 334 -56.70 -14.19 -13.65
N ARG A 335 -56.75 -15.09 -12.71
CA ARG A 335 -57.26 -16.50 -12.82
C ARG A 335 -58.65 -16.69 -12.21
N GLU A 336 -59.17 -15.69 -11.46
CA GLU A 336 -60.54 -15.60 -11.01
C GLU A 336 -61.37 -14.82 -12.03
#